data_7693d0a30332bd36391910c47d765652
#
_entry.id   7693d0a30332bd36391910c47d765652
#
_cell.length_a   1.000
_cell.length_b   1.000
_cell.length_c   1.000
_cell.angle_alpha   90.00
_cell.angle_beta   90.00
_cell.angle_gamma   90.00
#
_symmetry.space_group_name_H-M   'P 1'
#
loop_
_entity.id
_entity.type
_entity.pdbx_description
1 polymer ?
#
loop_
_entity_poly.entity_id
_entity_poly.type
_entity_poly.pdbx_seq_one_letter_code
_entity_poly.pdbx_strand_id
1 'polypeptide(L)'
;MRPTEVGVGSATFTMPITPWLHTPQGLAIGGDIAILADGPLGCAIQTMLPPATGYTTTELSINVVRPVPPSGHLIARGRLVHGGRQLALSECFVTDDRGRLIAHGTSRCVVFPPAADPPPPPSRIPAVPAEDDDWIPPFQRPVQGKVLGQEIWATQSGLDVLRGLVAGVLPRPPLSHLLGMRPSEADEGSCSFTMPANAWLTSPTGLVLGGVTACLADVALGSAVQTTVPAGSALAPTDLRVQFIRPVPPDGGTITARATVLHRGRGMAACRAEVTNEQGKLVALASGGAVILPERRADLADAPALG
;
A
#
# COMPACT_ATOMS: atom_id res chain seq x y z
N MET A 1 1.95 11.95 -1.69
CA MET A 1 2.27 12.16 -0.25
C MET A 1 3.42 13.14 -0.10
N ARG A 2 3.48 13.86 1.02
CA ARG A 2 4.57 14.79 1.33
C ARG A 2 4.87 14.80 2.83
N PRO A 3 6.13 15.00 3.26
CA PRO A 3 6.45 15.28 4.65
C PRO A 3 5.91 16.67 5.02
N THR A 4 5.38 16.80 6.22
CA THR A 4 4.87 18.07 6.78
C THR A 4 5.63 18.48 8.04
N GLU A 5 6.11 17.50 8.80
CA GLU A 5 6.91 17.72 10.01
C GLU A 5 7.98 16.64 10.11
N VAL A 6 9.18 17.03 10.57
CA VAL A 6 10.29 16.12 10.85
C VAL A 6 10.95 16.56 12.14
N GLY A 7 11.06 15.64 13.09
CA GLY A 7 11.74 15.83 14.36
C GLY A 7 12.66 14.66 14.67
N VAL A 8 13.43 14.77 15.75
CA VAL A 8 14.29 13.68 16.22
C VAL A 8 13.41 12.49 16.64
N GLY A 9 13.56 11.35 15.98
CA GLY A 9 12.76 10.15 16.23
C GLY A 9 11.30 10.26 15.78
N SER A 10 10.93 11.24 14.95
CA SER A 10 9.54 11.41 14.51
C SER A 10 9.44 12.05 13.12
N ALA A 11 8.37 11.73 12.42
CA ALA A 11 8.02 12.37 11.15
C ALA A 11 6.50 12.32 10.93
N THR A 12 5.96 13.35 10.28
CA THR A 12 4.55 13.41 9.86
C THR A 12 4.48 13.56 8.34
N PHE A 13 3.68 12.72 7.71
CA PHE A 13 3.40 12.76 6.28
C PHE A 13 1.90 12.92 6.04
N THR A 14 1.56 13.61 4.95
CA THR A 14 0.17 13.81 4.54
C THR A 14 -0.03 13.34 3.10
N MET A 15 -1.16 12.71 2.84
CA MET A 15 -1.57 12.26 1.51
C MET A 15 -3.02 12.67 1.25
N PRO A 16 -3.32 13.39 0.15
CA PRO A 16 -4.69 13.68 -0.23
C PRO A 16 -5.41 12.39 -0.64
N ILE A 17 -6.65 12.26 -0.23
CA ILE A 17 -7.53 11.18 -0.70
C ILE A 17 -8.15 11.65 -2.01
N THR A 18 -7.79 10.99 -3.08
CA THR A 18 -8.22 11.35 -4.44
C THR A 18 -8.75 10.12 -5.17
N PRO A 19 -9.53 10.30 -6.25
CA PRO A 19 -9.99 9.18 -7.05
C PRO A 19 -8.89 8.28 -7.62
N TRP A 20 -7.61 8.74 -7.68
CA TRP A 20 -6.47 7.92 -8.08
C TRP A 20 -6.24 6.71 -7.16
N LEU A 21 -6.68 6.76 -5.89
CA LEU A 21 -6.55 5.68 -4.92
C LEU A 21 -7.69 4.66 -5.02
N HIS A 22 -8.65 4.85 -5.91
CA HIS A 22 -9.83 4.01 -5.97
C HIS A 22 -9.55 2.64 -6.59
N THR A 23 -9.95 1.61 -5.86
CA THR A 23 -10.12 0.22 -6.32
C THR A 23 -11.32 0.08 -7.26
N PRO A 24 -11.62 -1.10 -7.82
CA PRO A 24 -12.84 -1.32 -8.60
C PRO A 24 -14.12 -0.96 -7.86
N GLN A 25 -14.13 -1.02 -6.52
CA GLN A 25 -15.27 -0.64 -5.67
C GLN A 25 -15.38 0.86 -5.40
N GLY A 26 -14.40 1.66 -5.82
CA GLY A 26 -14.37 3.10 -5.55
C GLY A 26 -13.85 3.47 -4.15
N LEU A 27 -13.11 2.58 -3.51
CA LEU A 27 -12.59 2.75 -2.16
C LEU A 27 -11.06 2.76 -2.18
N ALA A 28 -10.46 3.54 -1.28
CA ALA A 28 -9.06 3.41 -0.90
C ALA A 28 -8.92 2.25 0.12
N ILE A 29 -7.77 1.58 0.11
CA ILE A 29 -7.52 0.32 0.83
C ILE A 29 -6.34 0.41 1.81
N GLY A 30 -6.09 -0.69 2.52
CA GLY A 30 -4.94 -0.83 3.42
C GLY A 30 -3.60 -0.62 2.73
N GLY A 31 -3.48 -1.03 1.47
CA GLY A 31 -2.30 -0.80 0.65
C GLY A 31 -1.98 0.68 0.41
N ASP A 32 -2.99 1.54 0.24
CA ASP A 32 -2.79 2.99 0.15
C ASP A 32 -2.27 3.56 1.47
N ILE A 33 -2.79 3.03 2.59
CA ILE A 33 -2.30 3.37 3.93
C ILE A 33 -0.84 2.92 4.08
N ALA A 34 -0.46 1.74 3.59
CA ALA A 34 0.90 1.24 3.63
C ALA A 34 1.87 2.14 2.84
N ILE A 35 1.46 2.63 1.66
CA ILE A 35 2.24 3.61 0.89
C ILE A 35 2.50 4.87 1.70
N LEU A 36 1.48 5.39 2.38
CA LEU A 36 1.62 6.60 3.20
C LEU A 36 2.47 6.34 4.45
N ALA A 37 2.21 5.24 5.17
CA ALA A 37 2.82 4.97 6.48
C ALA A 37 4.30 4.60 6.39
N ASP A 38 4.75 3.97 5.30
CA ASP A 38 6.16 3.59 5.09
C ASP A 38 7.10 4.80 5.17
N GLY A 39 6.67 5.96 4.65
CA GLY A 39 7.44 7.21 4.71
C GLY A 39 7.78 7.66 6.15
N PRO A 40 6.80 8.01 6.99
CA PRO A 40 7.07 8.49 8.35
C PRO A 40 7.65 7.41 9.26
N LEU A 41 7.35 6.12 9.05
CA LEU A 41 7.96 5.00 9.77
C LEU A 41 9.46 4.94 9.52
N GLY A 42 9.88 5.00 8.25
CA GLY A 42 11.28 5.01 7.87
C GLY A 42 12.00 6.29 8.28
N CYS A 43 11.38 7.46 8.06
CA CYS A 43 11.98 8.76 8.43
C CYS A 43 12.19 8.88 9.94
N ALA A 44 11.28 8.40 10.78
CA ALA A 44 11.45 8.42 12.22
C ALA A 44 12.73 7.66 12.66
N ILE A 45 13.06 6.55 11.99
CA ILE A 45 14.30 5.81 12.19
C ILE A 45 15.49 6.61 11.65
N GLN A 46 15.40 7.11 10.41
CA GLN A 46 16.48 7.83 9.73
C GLN A 46 16.98 9.02 10.53
N THR A 47 16.10 9.77 11.19
CA THR A 47 16.46 10.95 11.99
C THR A 47 17.32 10.63 13.22
N MET A 48 17.41 9.37 13.61
CA MET A 48 18.18 8.90 14.77
C MET A 48 19.47 8.19 14.38
N LEU A 49 19.67 7.90 13.10
CA LEU A 49 20.86 7.20 12.64
C LEU A 49 22.05 8.16 12.53
N PRO A 50 23.27 7.71 12.91
CA PRO A 50 24.49 8.46 12.64
C PRO A 50 24.65 8.74 11.13
N PRO A 51 25.41 9.76 10.76
CA PRO A 51 25.76 10.01 9.36
C PRO A 51 26.31 8.75 8.67
N ALA A 52 26.03 8.60 7.39
CA ALA A 52 26.47 7.48 6.56
C ALA A 52 25.98 6.09 7.03
N THR A 53 24.94 6.04 7.85
CA THR A 53 24.32 4.81 8.32
C THR A 53 23.05 4.56 7.53
N GLY A 54 22.97 3.43 6.83
CA GLY A 54 21.79 2.98 6.10
C GLY A 54 20.94 2.04 6.94
N TYR A 55 19.71 1.85 6.49
CA TYR A 55 18.81 0.85 7.03
C TYR A 55 17.94 0.26 5.91
N THR A 56 17.31 -0.87 6.18
CA THR A 56 16.28 -1.45 5.30
C THR A 56 15.11 -1.95 6.12
N THR A 57 13.90 -1.72 5.62
CA THR A 57 12.68 -2.27 6.20
C THR A 57 12.64 -3.78 5.97
N THR A 58 12.46 -4.54 7.04
CA THR A 58 12.31 -6.00 6.99
C THR A 58 10.87 -6.43 7.26
N GLU A 59 10.06 -5.57 7.88
CA GLU A 59 8.65 -5.85 8.18
C GLU A 59 7.86 -4.54 8.22
N LEU A 60 6.65 -4.59 7.65
CA LEU A 60 5.64 -3.54 7.72
C LEU A 60 4.31 -4.20 8.10
N SER A 61 3.67 -3.70 9.16
CA SER A 61 2.32 -4.11 9.58
C SER A 61 1.39 -2.91 9.58
N ILE A 62 0.18 -3.10 9.06
CA ILE A 62 -0.91 -2.11 9.08
C ILE A 62 -2.15 -2.80 9.65
N ASN A 63 -2.74 -2.21 10.69
CA ASN A 63 -4.03 -2.60 11.25
C ASN A 63 -5.06 -1.53 10.90
N VAL A 64 -6.05 -1.88 10.11
CA VAL A 64 -7.11 -0.96 9.67
C VAL A 64 -8.23 -1.01 10.69
N VAL A 65 -8.57 0.12 11.29
CA VAL A 65 -9.63 0.21 12.32
C VAL A 65 -10.87 0.94 11.82
N ARG A 66 -10.75 1.69 10.72
CA ARG A 66 -11.87 2.36 10.05
C ARG A 66 -11.65 2.42 8.55
N PRO A 67 -12.73 2.41 7.75
CA PRO A 67 -12.62 2.69 6.32
C PRO A 67 -11.96 4.05 6.06
N VAL A 68 -11.20 4.14 4.98
CA VAL A 68 -10.66 5.41 4.50
C VAL A 68 -11.83 6.29 4.04
N PRO A 69 -11.93 7.55 4.47
CA PRO A 69 -13.01 8.43 4.03
C PRO A 69 -12.90 8.72 2.52
N PRO A 70 -14.00 9.13 1.86
CA PRO A 70 -14.03 9.33 0.40
C PRO A 70 -13.25 10.56 -0.08
N SER A 71 -12.89 11.46 0.82
CA SER A 71 -12.19 12.72 0.50
C SER A 71 -11.45 13.28 1.72
N GLY A 72 -10.64 14.31 1.51
CA GLY A 72 -9.82 14.94 2.54
C GLY A 72 -8.39 14.44 2.50
N HIS A 73 -7.76 14.30 3.66
CA HIS A 73 -6.38 13.85 3.78
C HIS A 73 -6.25 12.73 4.79
N LEU A 74 -5.29 11.84 4.53
CA LEU A 74 -4.71 10.97 5.54
C LEU A 74 -3.44 11.61 6.09
N ILE A 75 -3.31 11.60 7.41
CA ILE A 75 -2.18 12.15 8.14
C ILE A 75 -1.53 11.03 8.92
N ALA A 76 -0.30 10.66 8.55
CA ALA A 76 0.46 9.59 9.16
C ALA A 76 1.56 10.17 10.05
N ARG A 77 1.50 9.88 11.35
CA ARG A 77 2.46 10.32 12.37
C ARG A 77 3.28 9.13 12.83
N GLY A 78 4.53 9.07 12.35
CA GLY A 78 5.50 8.05 12.72
C GLY A 78 6.36 8.49 13.88
N ARG A 79 6.68 7.54 14.77
CA ARG A 79 7.65 7.75 15.85
C ARG A 79 8.53 6.53 16.07
N LEU A 80 9.75 6.76 16.47
CA LEU A 80 10.66 5.69 16.89
C LEU A 80 10.18 5.11 18.22
N VAL A 81 10.12 3.78 18.29
CA VAL A 81 9.84 3.01 19.52
C VAL A 81 11.14 2.49 20.11
N HIS A 82 12.04 2.00 19.25
CA HIS A 82 13.35 1.49 19.65
C HIS A 82 14.38 1.75 18.56
N GLY A 83 15.57 2.25 18.95
CA GLY A 83 16.72 2.45 18.08
C GLY A 83 17.95 1.73 18.63
N GLY A 84 18.25 0.55 18.08
CA GLY A 84 19.45 -0.23 18.41
C GLY A 84 20.50 -0.19 17.32
N ARG A 85 21.67 -0.80 17.56
CA ARG A 85 22.77 -0.85 16.60
C ARG A 85 22.44 -1.65 15.32
N GLN A 86 21.61 -2.66 15.40
CA GLN A 86 21.27 -3.58 14.31
C GLN A 86 19.78 -3.61 14.00
N LEU A 87 18.95 -3.16 14.91
CA LEU A 87 17.50 -3.22 14.81
C LEU A 87 16.88 -1.91 15.27
N ALA A 88 15.95 -1.41 14.48
CA ALA A 88 15.08 -0.30 14.87
C ALA A 88 13.63 -0.69 14.69
N LEU A 89 12.77 -0.15 15.55
CA LEU A 89 11.32 -0.31 15.52
C LEU A 89 10.67 1.06 15.56
N SER A 90 9.73 1.29 14.68
CA SER A 90 8.88 2.49 14.65
C SER A 90 7.42 2.11 14.61
N GLU A 91 6.56 3.02 15.03
CA GLU A 91 5.11 2.90 14.91
C GLU A 91 4.52 4.16 14.27
N CYS A 92 3.34 4.04 13.70
CA CYS A 92 2.64 5.11 13.00
C CYS A 92 1.15 5.08 13.29
N PHE A 93 0.58 6.26 13.57
CA PHE A 93 -0.87 6.47 13.67
C PHE A 93 -1.33 7.24 12.45
N VAL A 94 -2.27 6.66 11.71
CA VAL A 94 -2.88 7.28 10.53
C VAL A 94 -4.26 7.78 10.90
N THR A 95 -4.49 9.09 10.75
CA THR A 95 -5.75 9.76 11.04
C THR A 95 -6.31 10.47 9.82
N ASP A 96 -7.59 10.75 9.81
CA ASP A 96 -8.21 11.68 8.86
C ASP A 96 -8.10 13.15 9.31
N ASP A 97 -8.63 14.09 8.51
CA ASP A 97 -8.67 15.54 8.80
C ASP A 97 -9.43 15.88 10.09
N ARG A 98 -10.28 14.97 10.57
CA ARG A 98 -11.03 15.13 11.84
C ARG A 98 -10.31 14.53 13.04
N GLY A 99 -9.09 14.02 12.85
CA GLY A 99 -8.30 13.35 13.89
C GLY A 99 -8.80 11.94 14.23
N ARG A 100 -9.74 11.35 13.49
CA ARG A 100 -10.22 9.99 13.74
C ARG A 100 -9.15 9.00 13.31
N LEU A 101 -8.83 8.03 14.17
CA LEU A 101 -7.88 6.97 13.86
C LEU A 101 -8.45 6.09 12.73
N ILE A 102 -7.71 5.99 11.63
CA ILE A 102 -8.02 5.14 10.47
C ILE A 102 -7.23 3.84 10.56
N ALA A 103 -5.93 3.93 10.86
CA ALA A 103 -5.06 2.76 10.98
C ALA A 103 -3.91 3.00 11.97
N HIS A 104 -3.37 1.90 12.47
CA HIS A 104 -2.11 1.88 13.20
C HIS A 104 -1.14 0.96 12.45
N GLY A 105 0.12 1.38 12.33
CA GLY A 105 1.16 0.61 11.67
C GLY A 105 2.43 0.52 12.48
N THR A 106 3.24 -0.50 12.21
CA THR A 106 4.59 -0.66 12.74
C THR A 106 5.55 -1.02 11.62
N SER A 107 6.83 -0.68 11.79
CA SER A 107 7.89 -1.12 10.89
C SER A 107 9.11 -1.54 11.67
N ARG A 108 9.68 -2.68 11.28
CA ARG A 108 10.96 -3.17 11.77
C ARG A 108 12.02 -3.03 10.69
N CYS A 109 13.14 -2.42 11.05
CA CYS A 109 14.25 -2.17 10.15
C CYS A 109 15.54 -2.79 10.68
N VAL A 110 16.33 -3.35 9.78
CA VAL A 110 17.74 -3.69 10.05
C VAL A 110 18.58 -2.47 9.75
N VAL A 111 19.43 -2.10 10.71
CA VAL A 111 20.38 -0.98 10.59
C VAL A 111 21.72 -1.56 10.17
N PHE A 112 22.32 -1.00 9.12
CA PHE A 112 23.65 -1.40 8.65
C PHE A 112 24.76 -0.70 9.44
N PRO A 113 25.97 -1.26 9.48
CA PRO A 113 27.13 -0.52 9.96
C PRO A 113 27.31 0.77 9.14
N PRO A 114 27.85 1.85 9.76
CA PRO A 114 28.22 3.02 8.99
C PRO A 114 29.18 2.68 7.85
N ALA A 115 29.03 3.35 6.71
CA ALA A 115 29.94 3.18 5.59
C ALA A 115 31.38 3.55 6.02
N ALA A 116 32.34 2.70 5.65
CA ALA A 116 33.76 2.93 6.02
C ALA A 116 34.35 4.18 5.34
N ASP A 117 33.87 4.50 4.14
CA ASP A 117 34.27 5.66 3.35
C ASP A 117 33.00 6.35 2.80
N PRO A 118 32.29 7.12 3.64
CA PRO A 118 31.09 7.78 3.19
C PRO A 118 31.45 8.90 2.19
N PRO A 119 30.65 9.09 1.14
CA PRO A 119 30.82 10.24 0.28
C PRO A 119 30.72 11.52 1.14
N PRO A 120 31.51 12.57 0.84
CA PRO A 120 31.40 13.82 1.55
C PRO A 120 29.96 14.34 1.46
N PRO A 121 29.42 14.92 2.55
CA PRO A 121 28.10 15.53 2.49
C PRO A 121 28.08 16.55 1.34
N PRO A 122 26.96 16.65 0.60
CA PRO A 122 26.89 17.63 -0.48
C PRO A 122 27.16 19.01 0.08
N SER A 123 28.09 19.74 -0.54
CA SER A 123 28.48 21.08 -0.13
C SER A 123 27.30 22.08 -0.18
N ARG A 124 26.26 21.72 -0.89
CA ARG A 124 25.00 22.45 -0.96
C ARG A 124 23.88 21.48 -1.21
N ILE A 125 22.79 21.57 -0.44
CA ILE A 125 21.53 20.89 -0.79
C ILE A 125 21.09 21.47 -2.15
N PRO A 126 20.93 20.65 -3.19
CA PRO A 126 20.44 21.14 -4.47
C PRO A 126 19.14 21.90 -4.24
N ALA A 127 19.01 23.08 -4.84
CA ALA A 127 17.72 23.76 -4.84
C ALA A 127 16.70 22.83 -5.52
N VAL A 128 15.52 22.73 -4.94
CA VAL A 128 14.41 22.06 -5.63
C VAL A 128 14.22 22.82 -6.94
N PRO A 129 14.25 22.16 -8.11
CA PRO A 129 13.99 22.82 -9.36
C PRO A 129 12.68 23.61 -9.24
N ALA A 130 12.65 24.83 -9.77
CA ALA A 130 11.40 25.57 -9.89
C ALA A 130 10.43 24.70 -10.68
N GLU A 131 9.20 24.55 -10.19
CA GLU A 131 8.13 23.89 -10.95
C GLU A 131 7.90 24.74 -12.20
N ASP A 132 7.80 24.10 -13.37
CA ASP A 132 7.42 24.78 -14.59
C ASP A 132 6.02 25.41 -14.40
N ASP A 133 5.76 26.56 -15.02
CA ASP A 133 4.47 27.26 -14.89
C ASP A 133 3.27 26.38 -15.27
N ASP A 134 3.47 25.38 -16.14
CA ASP A 134 2.48 24.40 -16.57
C ASP A 134 2.46 23.10 -15.70
N TRP A 135 3.23 23.04 -14.61
CA TRP A 135 3.28 21.84 -13.78
C TRP A 135 1.97 21.63 -13.03
N ILE A 136 1.30 20.53 -13.34
CA ILE A 136 0.08 20.11 -12.65
C ILE A 136 0.46 19.06 -11.59
N PRO A 137 0.16 19.31 -10.30
CA PRO A 137 0.36 18.32 -9.27
C PRO A 137 -0.23 16.95 -9.65
N PRO A 138 0.47 15.82 -9.47
CA PRO A 138 0.01 14.51 -9.92
C PRO A 138 -1.42 14.17 -9.48
N PHE A 139 -1.81 14.55 -8.27
CA PHE A 139 -3.15 14.31 -7.74
C PHE A 139 -4.26 15.18 -8.38
N GLN A 140 -3.90 16.22 -9.12
CA GLN A 140 -4.83 17.09 -9.88
C GLN A 140 -4.90 16.69 -11.36
N ARG A 141 -4.05 15.77 -11.81
CA ARG A 141 -4.09 15.28 -13.20
C ARG A 141 -5.38 14.51 -13.46
N PRO A 142 -5.89 14.53 -14.71
CA PRO A 142 -7.06 13.75 -15.08
C PRO A 142 -6.90 12.28 -14.72
N VAL A 143 -7.85 11.75 -13.93
CA VAL A 143 -7.82 10.37 -13.44
C VAL A 143 -8.07 9.42 -14.61
N GLN A 144 -7.23 8.39 -14.72
CA GLN A 144 -7.41 7.28 -15.66
C GLN A 144 -8.03 6.08 -14.95
N GLY A 145 -8.75 5.26 -15.69
CA GLY A 145 -9.45 4.10 -15.15
C GLY A 145 -10.88 4.43 -14.73
N LYS A 146 -11.60 3.40 -14.31
CA LYS A 146 -13.01 3.53 -13.92
C LYS A 146 -13.31 2.66 -12.70
N VAL A 147 -14.13 3.19 -11.81
CA VAL A 147 -14.81 2.44 -10.77
C VAL A 147 -15.96 1.67 -11.42
N LEU A 148 -16.20 0.45 -10.99
CA LEU A 148 -17.32 -0.37 -11.49
C LEU A 148 -18.63 0.08 -10.85
N GLY A 149 -19.70 0.08 -11.65
CA GLY A 149 -21.03 0.43 -11.15
C GLY A 149 -21.58 -0.62 -10.18
N GLN A 150 -22.49 -0.19 -9.31
CA GLN A 150 -23.09 -1.03 -8.28
C GLN A 150 -23.86 -2.23 -8.87
N GLU A 151 -24.40 -2.09 -10.07
CA GLU A 151 -25.11 -3.15 -10.79
C GLU A 151 -24.21 -4.36 -11.08
N ILE A 152 -22.90 -4.14 -11.33
CA ILE A 152 -21.92 -5.23 -11.52
C ILE A 152 -21.76 -6.02 -10.23
N TRP A 153 -21.54 -5.33 -9.10
CA TRP A 153 -21.38 -5.97 -7.80
C TRP A 153 -22.65 -6.66 -7.29
N ALA A 154 -23.81 -6.15 -7.68
CA ALA A 154 -25.10 -6.75 -7.31
C ALA A 154 -25.43 -8.04 -8.10
N THR A 155 -24.87 -8.21 -9.31
CA THR A 155 -25.26 -9.27 -10.23
C THR A 155 -24.15 -10.27 -10.56
N GLN A 156 -22.87 -9.90 -10.38
CA GLN A 156 -21.73 -10.76 -10.66
C GLN A 156 -21.06 -11.23 -9.39
N SER A 157 -20.59 -12.48 -9.37
CA SER A 157 -19.73 -12.97 -8.30
C SER A 157 -18.38 -12.24 -8.30
N GLY A 158 -17.69 -12.22 -7.17
CA GLY A 158 -16.37 -11.64 -7.12
C GLY A 158 -15.38 -12.30 -8.08
N LEU A 159 -15.51 -13.62 -8.32
CA LEU A 159 -14.70 -14.35 -9.30
C LEU A 159 -14.97 -13.88 -10.73
N ASP A 160 -16.23 -13.69 -11.11
CA ASP A 160 -16.59 -13.22 -12.46
C ASP A 160 -16.05 -11.81 -12.72
N VAL A 161 -16.15 -10.92 -11.70
CA VAL A 161 -15.58 -9.57 -11.79
C VAL A 161 -14.06 -9.64 -11.99
N LEU A 162 -13.34 -10.45 -11.21
CA LEU A 162 -11.88 -10.57 -11.34
C LEU A 162 -11.47 -11.15 -12.70
N ARG A 163 -12.19 -12.16 -13.19
CA ARG A 163 -11.99 -12.72 -14.54
C ARG A 163 -12.26 -11.71 -15.63
N GLY A 164 -13.28 -10.87 -15.46
CA GLY A 164 -13.58 -9.77 -16.38
C GLY A 164 -12.47 -8.72 -16.43
N LEU A 165 -11.84 -8.42 -15.29
CA LEU A 165 -10.68 -7.52 -15.22
C LEU A 165 -9.43 -8.15 -15.86
N VAL A 166 -9.17 -9.45 -15.64
CA VAL A 166 -8.07 -10.20 -16.28
C VAL A 166 -8.23 -10.23 -17.78
N ALA A 167 -9.44 -10.52 -18.27
CA ALA A 167 -9.76 -10.56 -19.70
C ALA A 167 -9.81 -9.19 -20.36
N GLY A 168 -9.75 -8.08 -19.57
CA GLY A 168 -9.87 -6.72 -20.10
C GLY A 168 -11.27 -6.34 -20.58
N VAL A 169 -12.29 -7.14 -20.27
CA VAL A 169 -13.71 -6.85 -20.55
C VAL A 169 -14.22 -5.76 -19.60
N LEU A 170 -13.76 -5.79 -18.34
CA LEU A 170 -14.03 -4.75 -17.38
C LEU A 170 -12.87 -3.74 -17.34
N PRO A 171 -13.16 -2.44 -17.17
CA PRO A 171 -12.13 -1.41 -17.11
C PRO A 171 -11.31 -1.52 -15.82
N ARG A 172 -10.01 -1.27 -15.91
CA ARG A 172 -9.12 -1.21 -14.75
C ARG A 172 -9.46 0.01 -13.88
N PRO A 173 -9.35 -0.12 -12.55
CA PRO A 173 -9.58 0.99 -11.63
C PRO A 173 -8.45 2.01 -11.64
N PRO A 174 -8.67 3.23 -11.14
CA PRO A 174 -7.66 4.27 -11.08
C PRO A 174 -6.35 3.86 -10.37
N LEU A 175 -6.43 3.16 -9.24
CA LEU A 175 -5.25 2.67 -8.52
C LEU A 175 -4.34 1.80 -9.40
N SER A 176 -4.94 0.96 -10.25
CA SER A 176 -4.18 0.15 -11.20
C SER A 176 -3.43 1.00 -12.24
N HIS A 177 -4.00 2.11 -12.67
CA HIS A 177 -3.33 3.04 -13.58
C HIS A 177 -2.24 3.84 -12.87
N LEU A 178 -2.48 4.29 -11.62
CA LEU A 178 -1.51 5.03 -10.82
C LEU A 178 -0.21 4.24 -10.61
N LEU A 179 -0.32 2.96 -10.28
CA LEU A 179 0.81 2.09 -9.95
C LEU A 179 1.26 1.17 -11.12
N GLY A 180 0.53 1.18 -12.24
CA GLY A 180 0.79 0.27 -13.35
C GLY A 180 0.40 -1.18 -13.08
N MET A 181 -0.39 -1.45 -12.03
CA MET A 181 -0.81 -2.80 -11.66
C MET A 181 -1.78 -3.40 -12.67
N ARG A 182 -1.71 -4.73 -12.85
CA ARG A 182 -2.64 -5.49 -13.68
C ARG A 182 -2.97 -6.83 -13.03
N PRO A 183 -4.25 -7.23 -12.96
CA PRO A 183 -4.58 -8.60 -12.63
C PRO A 183 -4.09 -9.51 -13.76
N SER A 184 -3.51 -10.65 -13.42
CA SER A 184 -2.97 -11.61 -14.40
C SER A 184 -3.65 -12.97 -14.35
N GLU A 185 -4.15 -13.37 -13.18
CA GLU A 185 -4.83 -14.63 -12.97
C GLU A 185 -5.92 -14.48 -11.90
N ALA A 186 -7.05 -15.19 -12.06
CA ALA A 186 -8.12 -15.22 -11.07
C ALA A 186 -8.82 -16.59 -11.08
N ASP A 187 -8.68 -17.32 -9.98
CA ASP A 187 -9.38 -18.57 -9.71
C ASP A 187 -10.01 -18.51 -8.31
N GLU A 188 -10.94 -19.40 -8.03
CA GLU A 188 -11.59 -19.43 -6.72
C GLU A 188 -10.56 -19.60 -5.60
N GLY A 189 -10.51 -18.62 -4.67
CA GLY A 189 -9.56 -18.57 -3.57
C GLY A 189 -8.14 -18.14 -3.95
N SER A 190 -7.87 -17.71 -5.20
CA SER A 190 -6.55 -17.21 -5.59
C SER A 190 -6.63 -16.09 -6.62
N CYS A 191 -5.66 -15.17 -6.55
CA CYS A 191 -5.53 -14.10 -7.52
C CYS A 191 -4.07 -13.64 -7.65
N SER A 192 -3.67 -13.26 -8.86
CA SER A 192 -2.33 -12.73 -9.13
C SER A 192 -2.41 -11.35 -9.76
N PHE A 193 -1.49 -10.47 -9.34
CA PHE A 193 -1.31 -9.14 -9.91
C PHE A 193 0.15 -8.92 -10.27
N THR A 194 0.39 -8.22 -11.37
CA THR A 194 1.71 -7.79 -11.82
C THR A 194 1.82 -6.27 -11.74
N MET A 195 3.03 -5.77 -11.51
CA MET A 195 3.35 -4.34 -11.48
C MET A 195 4.77 -4.13 -12.01
N PRO A 196 5.01 -3.11 -12.87
CA PRO A 196 6.36 -2.78 -13.29
C PRO A 196 7.15 -2.11 -12.16
N ALA A 197 8.38 -2.53 -11.94
CA ALA A 197 9.32 -1.85 -11.05
C ALA A 197 9.97 -0.68 -11.79
N ASN A 198 9.40 0.50 -11.73
CA ASN A 198 9.87 1.68 -12.47
C ASN A 198 10.24 2.84 -11.55
N ALA A 199 10.94 3.85 -12.12
CA ALA A 199 11.43 5.00 -11.38
C ALA A 199 10.32 5.86 -10.73
N TRP A 200 9.08 5.82 -11.26
CA TRP A 200 7.93 6.51 -10.69
C TRP A 200 7.59 6.03 -9.27
N LEU A 201 7.91 4.78 -8.96
CA LEU A 201 7.55 4.11 -7.71
C LEU A 201 8.69 4.11 -6.68
N THR A 202 9.78 4.85 -6.93
CA THR A 202 10.96 4.82 -6.07
C THR A 202 10.84 5.75 -4.85
N SER A 203 11.50 5.32 -3.78
CA SER A 203 11.85 6.15 -2.63
C SER A 203 13.11 6.98 -2.93
N PRO A 204 13.46 7.95 -2.07
CA PRO A 204 14.71 8.71 -2.18
C PRO A 204 15.97 7.84 -2.17
N THR A 205 15.90 6.58 -1.75
CA THR A 205 17.04 5.64 -1.77
C THR A 205 17.27 5.01 -3.14
N GLY A 206 16.41 5.31 -4.16
CA GLY A 206 16.53 4.77 -5.50
C GLY A 206 15.95 3.36 -5.67
N LEU A 207 15.27 2.83 -4.67
CA LEU A 207 14.58 1.53 -4.72
C LEU A 207 13.06 1.74 -4.75
N VAL A 208 12.32 0.78 -5.29
CA VAL A 208 10.85 0.80 -5.20
C VAL A 208 10.45 0.85 -3.73
N LEU A 209 9.57 1.78 -3.38
CA LEU A 209 9.10 2.00 -2.02
C LEU A 209 8.47 0.72 -1.45
N GLY A 210 8.83 0.36 -0.22
CA GLY A 210 8.28 -0.82 0.46
C GLY A 210 6.75 -0.80 0.55
N GLY A 211 6.19 0.37 0.86
CA GLY A 211 4.75 0.58 0.88
C GLY A 211 4.05 0.32 -0.45
N VAL A 212 4.71 0.55 -1.60
CA VAL A 212 4.17 0.22 -2.94
C VAL A 212 4.15 -1.29 -3.16
N THR A 213 5.22 -2.00 -2.77
CA THR A 213 5.24 -3.46 -2.80
C THR A 213 4.17 -4.07 -1.88
N ALA A 214 3.97 -3.46 -0.70
CA ALA A 214 2.91 -3.83 0.23
C ALA A 214 1.51 -3.60 -0.36
N CYS A 215 1.31 -2.50 -1.09
CA CYS A 215 0.05 -2.22 -1.78
C CYS A 215 -0.26 -3.26 -2.87
N LEU A 216 0.73 -3.67 -3.66
CA LEU A 216 0.55 -4.75 -4.63
C LEU A 216 0.11 -6.06 -3.95
N ALA A 217 0.73 -6.40 -2.82
CA ALA A 217 0.36 -7.57 -2.05
C ALA A 217 -1.07 -7.46 -1.48
N ASP A 218 -1.46 -6.29 -0.95
CA ASP A 218 -2.79 -6.03 -0.38
C ASP A 218 -3.90 -6.17 -1.44
N VAL A 219 -3.67 -5.61 -2.63
CA VAL A 219 -4.58 -5.76 -3.77
C VAL A 219 -4.77 -7.24 -4.14
N ALA A 220 -3.68 -8.02 -4.18
CA ALA A 220 -3.77 -9.44 -4.47
C ALA A 220 -4.50 -10.21 -3.36
N LEU A 221 -4.20 -9.93 -2.07
CA LEU A 221 -4.85 -10.55 -0.91
C LEU A 221 -6.36 -10.29 -0.90
N GLY A 222 -6.78 -9.03 -1.02
CA GLY A 222 -8.19 -8.64 -1.07
C GLY A 222 -8.91 -9.25 -2.28
N SER A 223 -8.24 -9.28 -3.44
CA SER A 223 -8.78 -9.89 -4.65
C SER A 223 -8.94 -11.42 -4.53
N ALA A 224 -7.99 -12.11 -3.90
CA ALA A 224 -8.13 -13.55 -3.65
C ALA A 224 -9.35 -13.84 -2.76
N VAL A 225 -9.61 -13.06 -1.70
CA VAL A 225 -10.83 -13.18 -0.90
C VAL A 225 -12.06 -12.83 -1.73
N GLN A 226 -11.99 -11.78 -2.58
CA GLN A 226 -13.09 -11.36 -3.45
C GLN A 226 -13.54 -12.49 -4.38
N THR A 227 -12.65 -13.35 -4.88
CA THR A 227 -13.01 -14.49 -5.73
C THR A 227 -13.93 -15.52 -5.04
N THR A 228 -14.00 -15.51 -3.71
CA THR A 228 -14.77 -16.48 -2.90
C THR A 228 -16.14 -15.99 -2.46
N VAL A 229 -16.52 -14.76 -2.82
CA VAL A 229 -17.79 -14.18 -2.35
C VAL A 229 -18.82 -14.07 -3.46
N PRO A 230 -20.10 -14.36 -3.16
CA PRO A 230 -21.18 -14.23 -4.12
C PRO A 230 -21.48 -12.76 -4.45
N ALA A 231 -22.29 -12.54 -5.48
CA ALA A 231 -22.84 -11.23 -5.80
C ALA A 231 -23.51 -10.58 -4.59
N GLY A 232 -23.43 -9.25 -4.49
CA GLY A 232 -24.02 -8.47 -3.40
C GLY A 232 -23.22 -8.45 -2.09
N SER A 233 -22.09 -9.17 -2.01
CA SER A 233 -21.23 -9.17 -0.82
C SER A 233 -20.19 -8.04 -0.89
N ALA A 234 -19.84 -7.51 0.28
CA ALA A 234 -18.75 -6.57 0.45
C ALA A 234 -17.62 -7.15 1.33
N LEU A 235 -16.43 -6.63 1.19
CA LEU A 235 -15.25 -6.99 1.98
C LEU A 235 -14.72 -5.77 2.72
N ALA A 236 -14.26 -5.98 3.95
CA ALA A 236 -13.53 -4.99 4.72
C ALA A 236 -12.18 -5.60 5.15
N PRO A 237 -11.06 -5.25 4.50
CA PRO A 237 -9.74 -5.65 4.96
C PRO A 237 -9.49 -5.18 6.39
N THR A 238 -8.89 -6.04 7.23
CA THR A 238 -8.63 -5.76 8.64
C THR A 238 -7.18 -5.45 8.93
N ASP A 239 -6.28 -6.13 8.24
CA ASP A 239 -4.84 -5.99 8.45
C ASP A 239 -4.04 -6.39 7.22
N LEU A 240 -2.81 -5.89 7.18
CA LEU A 240 -1.79 -6.25 6.21
C LEU A 240 -0.47 -6.40 6.95
N ARG A 241 0.23 -7.52 6.75
CA ARG A 241 1.59 -7.75 7.23
C ARG A 241 2.48 -8.14 6.07
N VAL A 242 3.63 -7.49 5.94
CA VAL A 242 4.57 -7.75 4.86
C VAL A 242 5.98 -7.94 5.45
N GLN A 243 6.61 -9.05 5.10
CA GLN A 243 8.02 -9.33 5.37
C GLN A 243 8.80 -9.11 4.08
N PHE A 244 9.70 -8.14 4.06
CA PHE A 244 10.55 -7.84 2.92
C PHE A 244 11.82 -8.70 2.96
N ILE A 245 12.12 -9.36 1.86
CA ILE A 245 13.22 -10.34 1.73
C ILE A 245 14.32 -9.80 0.81
N ARG A 246 13.92 -9.08 -0.26
CA ARG A 246 14.84 -8.50 -1.23
C ARG A 246 14.39 -7.10 -1.63
N PRO A 247 15.34 -6.16 -1.84
CA PRO A 247 15.02 -4.88 -2.44
C PRO A 247 14.56 -5.06 -3.89
N VAL A 248 13.74 -4.13 -4.36
CA VAL A 248 13.28 -4.08 -5.76
C VAL A 248 13.93 -2.87 -6.43
N PRO A 249 14.88 -3.09 -7.36
CA PRO A 249 15.44 -2.00 -8.15
C PRO A 249 14.42 -1.52 -9.19
N PRO A 250 14.46 -0.24 -9.58
CA PRO A 250 13.56 0.34 -10.58
C PRO A 250 14.10 0.11 -12.01
N ASP A 251 14.40 -1.14 -12.35
CA ASP A 251 15.02 -1.55 -13.62
C ASP A 251 14.02 -1.82 -14.74
N GLY A 252 12.73 -1.60 -14.48
CA GLY A 252 11.64 -1.86 -15.41
C GLY A 252 11.16 -3.31 -15.45
N GLY A 253 11.79 -4.21 -14.68
CA GLY A 253 11.33 -5.59 -14.52
C GLY A 253 9.96 -5.66 -13.86
N THR A 254 9.32 -6.81 -13.93
CA THR A 254 7.99 -7.03 -13.39
C THR A 254 8.07 -7.71 -12.03
N ILE A 255 7.34 -7.19 -11.04
CA ILE A 255 7.05 -7.91 -9.79
C ILE A 255 5.64 -8.46 -9.83
N THR A 256 5.45 -9.65 -9.29
CA THR A 256 4.17 -10.37 -9.27
C THR A 256 3.80 -10.74 -7.86
N ALA A 257 2.62 -10.33 -7.41
CA ALA A 257 2.02 -10.81 -6.17
C ALA A 257 0.99 -11.90 -6.49
N ARG A 258 1.18 -13.08 -5.91
CA ARG A 258 0.21 -14.19 -5.97
C ARG A 258 -0.35 -14.42 -4.59
N ALA A 259 -1.66 -14.25 -4.43
CA ALA A 259 -2.35 -14.46 -3.18
C ALA A 259 -3.23 -15.72 -3.20
N THR A 260 -3.37 -16.34 -2.03
CA THR A 260 -4.20 -17.52 -1.82
C THR A 260 -4.95 -17.38 -0.50
N VAL A 261 -6.24 -17.72 -0.51
CA VAL A 261 -7.07 -17.83 0.69
C VAL A 261 -6.66 -19.09 1.45
N LEU A 262 -6.26 -18.93 2.71
CA LEU A 262 -5.91 -20.05 3.59
C LEU A 262 -7.13 -20.60 4.31
N HIS A 263 -8.04 -19.71 4.68
CA HIS A 263 -9.29 -20.06 5.35
C HIS A 263 -10.39 -19.06 4.98
N ARG A 264 -11.58 -19.56 4.70
CA ARG A 264 -12.78 -18.75 4.47
C ARG A 264 -13.92 -19.27 5.36
N GLY A 265 -14.24 -18.50 6.39
CA GLY A 265 -15.41 -18.69 7.24
C GLY A 265 -16.64 -17.92 6.74
N ARG A 266 -17.70 -17.90 7.54
CA ARG A 266 -18.93 -17.15 7.19
C ARG A 266 -18.72 -15.64 7.20
N GLY A 267 -17.95 -15.11 8.16
CA GLY A 267 -17.74 -13.68 8.38
C GLY A 267 -16.29 -13.20 8.25
N MET A 268 -15.35 -14.12 8.08
CA MET A 268 -13.91 -13.78 7.99
C MET A 268 -13.18 -14.66 7.00
N ALA A 269 -12.15 -14.11 6.39
CA ALA A 269 -11.16 -14.84 5.61
C ALA A 269 -9.76 -14.48 6.07
N ALA A 270 -8.83 -15.45 5.98
CA ALA A 270 -7.40 -15.27 6.16
C ALA A 270 -6.70 -15.67 4.86
N CYS A 271 -5.71 -14.89 4.44
CA CYS A 271 -5.00 -15.09 3.19
C CYS A 271 -3.50 -14.79 3.32
N ARG A 272 -2.72 -15.32 2.39
CA ARG A 272 -1.30 -15.04 2.23
C ARG A 272 -0.98 -14.67 0.79
N ALA A 273 0.12 -13.97 0.60
CA ALA A 273 0.66 -13.68 -0.73
C ALA A 273 2.18 -13.85 -0.76
N GLU A 274 2.68 -14.25 -1.92
CA GLU A 274 4.08 -14.23 -2.26
C GLU A 274 4.30 -13.18 -3.34
N VAL A 275 5.27 -12.30 -3.13
CA VAL A 275 5.71 -11.33 -4.14
C VAL A 275 7.03 -11.80 -4.70
N THR A 276 7.11 -12.00 -6.01
CA THR A 276 8.30 -12.45 -6.72
C THR A 276 8.72 -11.43 -7.77
N ASN A 277 10.02 -11.39 -8.09
CA ASN A 277 10.49 -10.63 -9.24
C ASN A 277 10.36 -11.45 -10.54
N GLU A 278 10.74 -10.85 -11.66
CA GLU A 278 10.69 -11.45 -12.99
C GLU A 278 11.46 -12.78 -13.11
N GLN A 279 12.52 -12.96 -12.31
CA GLN A 279 13.31 -14.20 -12.27
C GLN A 279 12.71 -15.25 -11.29
N GLY A 280 11.49 -15.02 -10.78
CA GLY A 280 10.84 -15.91 -9.82
C GLY A 280 11.45 -15.89 -8.41
N LYS A 281 12.37 -14.95 -8.10
CA LYS A 281 12.96 -14.83 -6.76
C LYS A 281 11.98 -14.12 -5.83
N LEU A 282 11.82 -14.68 -4.64
CA LEU A 282 10.96 -14.12 -3.61
C LEU A 282 11.45 -12.72 -3.17
N VAL A 283 10.59 -11.73 -3.26
CA VAL A 283 10.79 -10.33 -2.87
C VAL A 283 10.19 -10.04 -1.50
N ALA A 284 8.95 -10.49 -1.30
CA ALA A 284 8.25 -10.31 -0.05
C ALA A 284 7.25 -11.44 0.20
N LEU A 285 6.94 -11.66 1.48
CA LEU A 285 5.81 -12.47 1.94
C LEU A 285 4.79 -11.56 2.59
N ALA A 286 3.52 -11.77 2.30
CA ALA A 286 2.44 -11.01 2.92
C ALA A 286 1.34 -11.92 3.46
N SER A 287 0.63 -11.41 4.47
CA SER A 287 -0.60 -11.99 4.99
C SER A 287 -1.58 -10.89 5.37
N GLY A 288 -2.86 -11.23 5.38
CA GLY A 288 -3.91 -10.31 5.78
C GLY A 288 -5.23 -11.03 6.02
N GLY A 289 -6.14 -10.33 6.64
CA GLY A 289 -7.50 -10.76 6.90
C GLY A 289 -8.53 -9.84 6.27
N ALA A 290 -9.74 -10.34 6.09
CA ALA A 290 -10.89 -9.55 5.69
C ALA A 290 -12.16 -10.03 6.40
N VAL A 291 -13.00 -9.07 6.77
CA VAL A 291 -14.39 -9.34 7.18
C VAL A 291 -15.24 -9.42 5.93
N ILE A 292 -16.08 -10.44 5.85
CA ILE A 292 -17.05 -10.65 4.78
C ILE A 292 -18.41 -10.14 5.27
N LEU A 293 -18.98 -9.20 4.52
CA LEU A 293 -20.27 -8.58 4.82
C LEU A 293 -21.29 -9.07 3.78
N PRO A 294 -22.03 -10.15 4.06
CA PRO A 294 -23.08 -10.61 3.17
C PRO A 294 -24.21 -9.59 3.13
N GLU A 295 -24.87 -9.44 1.98
CA GLU A 295 -26.06 -8.60 1.77
C GLU A 295 -25.87 -7.09 2.03
N ARG A 296 -24.63 -6.59 2.18
CA ARG A 296 -24.38 -5.14 2.19
C ARG A 296 -24.01 -4.69 0.78
N ARG A 297 -24.77 -3.73 0.26
CA ARG A 297 -24.37 -2.92 -0.89
C ARG A 297 -22.99 -2.31 -0.58
N ALA A 298 -22.16 -2.18 -1.59
CA ALA A 298 -20.80 -1.62 -1.47
C ALA A 298 -20.73 -0.14 -1.00
N ASP A 299 -21.82 0.43 -0.50
CA ASP A 299 -21.88 1.74 0.16
C ASP A 299 -21.21 1.67 1.54
N LEU A 300 -19.92 1.31 1.55
CA LEU A 300 -19.11 1.30 2.78
C LEU A 300 -18.81 2.73 3.30
N ALA A 301 -19.22 3.77 2.58
CA ALA A 301 -19.10 5.15 3.05
C ALA A 301 -19.88 5.42 4.36
N ASP A 302 -20.95 4.65 4.63
CA ASP A 302 -21.80 4.78 5.82
C ASP A 302 -21.68 3.59 6.80
N ALA A 303 -20.64 2.78 6.73
CA ALA A 303 -20.45 1.70 7.68
C ALA A 303 -20.29 2.27 9.09
N PRO A 304 -21.16 1.90 10.07
CA PRO A 304 -20.98 2.33 11.44
C PRO A 304 -19.63 1.85 11.94
N ALA A 305 -18.92 2.72 12.67
CA ALA A 305 -17.72 2.32 13.39
C ALA A 305 -18.07 1.07 14.22
N LEU A 306 -17.25 0.02 14.08
CA LEU A 306 -17.29 -1.09 15.04
C LEU A 306 -16.98 -0.47 16.40
N GLY A 307 -18.00 -0.42 17.29
CA GLY A 307 -17.93 0.16 18.62
C GLY A 307 -16.96 -0.58 19.53
#